data_f91680bdb66c01e7ff29b61a0ddb71db
#
_entry.id   f91680bdb66c01e7ff29b61a0ddb71db
#
_cell.length_a   1.000
_cell.length_b   1.000
_cell.length_c   1.000
_cell.angle_alpha   90.00
_cell.angle_beta   90.00
_cell.angle_gamma   90.00
#
_symmetry.space_group_name_H-M   'P 1'
#
loop_
_entity.id
_entity.type
_entity.pdbx_description
1 polymer ?
#
loop_
_entity_poly.entity_id
_entity_poly.type
_entity_poly.pdbx_seq_one_letter_code
_entity_poly.pdbx_strand_id
1 'polypeptide(L)'
;MNTKQQLKALAEARRGVIVPGAFNALSARVVADLGYEAIYVTGAGVTNMWFGLPDQAFMGLTDIADHTARIRDAVEVPLIVDADTGFGNALNTYHAVRTLERAGADCIQLEDQVSPKRCGHFNGKAVIEASEMVGKIRAAVDARRDGLLVMARTDAAAVHGFDAA
;
A
#
# COMPACT_ATOMS: atom_id res chain seq x y z
N MET A 1 5.21 -16.48 15.49
CA MET A 1 5.51 -15.84 14.18
C MET A 1 4.81 -14.50 14.18
N ASN A 2 5.50 -13.39 13.94
CA ASN A 2 4.87 -12.09 13.88
C ASN A 2 4.14 -11.90 12.53
N THR A 3 3.29 -10.87 12.42
CA THR A 3 2.46 -10.61 11.22
C THR A 3 3.28 -10.41 9.94
N LYS A 4 4.45 -9.78 10.00
CA LYS A 4 5.37 -9.62 8.85
C LYS A 4 5.90 -10.96 8.36
N GLN A 5 6.26 -11.87 9.28
CA GLN A 5 6.69 -13.23 8.94
C GLN A 5 5.54 -14.08 8.38
N GLN A 6 4.32 -13.89 8.91
CA GLN A 6 3.12 -14.54 8.36
C GLN A 6 2.87 -14.08 6.93
N LEU A 7 2.90 -12.78 6.67
CA LEU A 7 2.68 -12.25 5.32
C LEU A 7 3.74 -12.74 4.33
N LYS A 8 5.02 -12.79 4.77
CA LYS A 8 6.10 -13.34 3.96
C LYS A 8 5.84 -14.81 3.59
N ALA A 9 5.45 -15.64 4.57
CA ALA A 9 5.13 -17.03 4.35
C ALA A 9 3.94 -17.21 3.40
N LEU A 10 2.89 -16.36 3.53
CA LEU A 10 1.75 -16.36 2.61
C LEU A 10 2.17 -16.05 1.17
N ALA A 11 3.04 -15.07 0.96
CA ALA A 11 3.56 -14.70 -0.36
C ALA A 11 4.43 -15.82 -0.97
N GLU A 12 5.28 -16.46 -0.17
CA GLU A 12 6.17 -17.54 -0.60
C GLU A 12 5.41 -18.83 -0.92
N ALA A 13 4.27 -19.08 -0.28
CA ALA A 13 3.44 -20.27 -0.52
C ALA A 13 2.81 -20.33 -1.93
N ARG A 14 2.70 -19.21 -2.64
CA ARG A 14 2.19 -19.08 -4.03
C ARG A 14 0.85 -19.80 -4.29
N ARG A 15 -0.02 -19.83 -3.29
CA ARG A 15 -1.31 -20.56 -3.36
C ARG A 15 -2.51 -19.69 -3.76
N GLY A 16 -2.29 -18.45 -4.20
CA GLY A 16 -3.36 -17.55 -4.63
C GLY A 16 -4.25 -17.09 -3.47
N VAL A 17 -3.67 -16.43 -2.45
CA VAL A 17 -4.40 -15.90 -1.30
C VAL A 17 -5.23 -14.68 -1.69
N ILE A 18 -6.51 -14.65 -1.31
CA ILE A 18 -7.36 -13.47 -1.45
C ILE A 18 -7.07 -12.53 -0.28
N VAL A 19 -6.78 -11.27 -0.59
CA VAL A 19 -6.54 -10.20 0.39
C VAL A 19 -7.60 -9.12 0.20
N PRO A 20 -8.69 -9.14 0.99
CA PRO A 20 -9.75 -8.14 0.87
C PRO A 20 -9.31 -6.75 1.30
N GLY A 21 -9.87 -5.71 0.64
CA GLY A 21 -9.66 -4.32 1.01
C GLY A 21 -10.52 -3.92 2.21
N ALA A 22 -9.90 -3.23 3.18
CA ALA A 22 -10.61 -2.59 4.29
C ALA A 22 -10.25 -1.10 4.35
N PHE A 23 -11.23 -0.28 4.75
CA PHE A 23 -11.09 1.19 4.80
C PHE A 23 -11.30 1.76 6.20
N ASN A 24 -11.65 0.94 7.19
CA ASN A 24 -11.75 1.32 8.60
C ASN A 24 -11.63 0.07 9.50
N ALA A 25 -11.55 0.29 10.82
CA ALA A 25 -11.40 -0.77 11.80
C ALA A 25 -12.55 -1.79 11.79
N LEU A 26 -13.80 -1.34 11.57
CA LEU A 26 -14.95 -2.24 11.51
C LEU A 26 -14.88 -3.18 10.31
N SER A 27 -14.64 -2.64 9.11
CA SER A 27 -14.51 -3.47 7.91
C SER A 27 -13.33 -4.45 8.02
N ALA A 28 -12.21 -4.01 8.61
CA ALA A 28 -11.06 -4.88 8.86
C ALA A 28 -11.40 -6.03 9.81
N ARG A 29 -12.17 -5.74 10.87
CA ARG A 29 -12.62 -6.75 11.81
C ARG A 29 -13.53 -7.79 11.18
N VAL A 30 -14.47 -7.35 10.34
CA VAL A 30 -15.35 -8.26 9.58
C VAL A 30 -14.51 -9.17 8.67
N VAL A 31 -13.51 -8.63 7.97
CA VAL A 31 -12.61 -9.43 7.11
C VAL A 31 -11.84 -10.46 7.94
N ALA A 32 -11.30 -10.07 9.09
CA ALA A 32 -10.57 -10.97 9.98
C ALA A 32 -11.49 -12.07 10.57
N ASP A 33 -12.69 -11.71 11.02
CA ASP A 33 -13.69 -12.65 11.57
C ASP A 33 -14.19 -13.68 10.54
N LEU A 34 -14.15 -13.32 9.24
CA LEU A 34 -14.43 -14.24 8.13
C LEU A 34 -13.27 -15.19 7.81
N GLY A 35 -12.13 -15.08 8.51
CA GLY A 35 -10.99 -15.98 8.38
C GLY A 35 -10.02 -15.64 7.26
N TYR A 36 -10.06 -14.44 6.68
CA TYR A 36 -9.04 -14.00 5.73
C TYR A 36 -7.69 -13.79 6.41
N GLU A 37 -6.63 -14.20 5.75
CA GLU A 37 -5.29 -14.32 6.33
C GLU A 37 -4.46 -13.03 6.23
N ALA A 38 -4.91 -12.04 5.47
CA ALA A 38 -4.32 -10.72 5.35
C ALA A 38 -5.37 -9.70 4.91
N ILE A 39 -5.11 -8.42 5.15
CA ILE A 39 -5.99 -7.29 4.81
C ILE A 39 -5.20 -6.27 4.02
N TYR A 40 -5.82 -5.71 2.97
CA TYR A 40 -5.31 -4.55 2.24
C TYR A 40 -5.96 -3.27 2.76
N VAL A 41 -5.17 -2.37 3.35
CA VAL A 41 -5.63 -1.04 3.75
C VAL A 41 -5.68 -0.18 2.50
N THR A 42 -6.89 -0.01 1.95
CA THR A 42 -7.09 0.57 0.62
C THR A 42 -7.16 2.09 0.64
N GLY A 43 -6.24 2.77 -0.07
CA GLY A 43 -6.25 4.22 -0.22
C GLY A 43 -7.51 4.74 -0.90
N ALA A 44 -7.95 4.07 -1.96
CA ALA A 44 -9.21 4.38 -2.65
C ALA A 44 -10.42 4.28 -1.72
N GLY A 45 -10.51 3.19 -0.94
CA GLY A 45 -11.60 2.97 0.01
C GLY A 45 -11.63 4.03 1.12
N VAL A 46 -10.48 4.38 1.68
CA VAL A 46 -10.36 5.45 2.68
C VAL A 46 -10.76 6.80 2.08
N THR A 47 -10.25 7.14 0.89
CA THR A 47 -10.59 8.40 0.22
C THR A 47 -12.10 8.52 -0.01
N ASN A 48 -12.74 7.47 -0.53
CA ASN A 48 -14.17 7.49 -0.82
C ASN A 48 -15.02 7.56 0.46
N MET A 49 -14.69 6.76 1.48
CA MET A 49 -15.53 6.62 2.67
C MET A 49 -15.29 7.69 3.72
N TRP A 50 -14.06 8.21 3.81
CA TRP A 50 -13.70 9.23 4.79
C TRP A 50 -13.92 10.66 4.27
N PHE A 51 -13.48 10.94 3.03
CA PHE A 51 -13.59 12.29 2.46
C PHE A 51 -14.81 12.46 1.55
N GLY A 52 -15.45 11.37 1.09
CA GLY A 52 -16.50 11.45 0.07
C GLY A 52 -15.98 11.91 -1.29
N LEU A 53 -14.68 11.69 -1.55
CA LEU A 53 -13.98 12.15 -2.75
C LEU A 53 -13.54 10.97 -3.62
N PRO A 54 -13.35 11.17 -4.94
CA PRO A 54 -12.79 10.15 -5.82
C PRO A 54 -11.32 9.90 -5.48
N ASP A 55 -10.82 8.70 -5.83
CA ASP A 55 -9.42 8.31 -5.62
C ASP A 55 -8.48 9.01 -6.61
N GLN A 56 -8.05 10.21 -6.25
CA GLN A 56 -7.16 11.09 -7.02
C GLN A 56 -6.12 11.78 -6.13
N ALA A 57 -5.48 11.02 -5.25
CA ALA A 57 -4.41 11.48 -4.35
C ALA A 57 -4.83 12.63 -3.38
N PHE A 58 -6.10 12.64 -2.96
CA PHE A 58 -6.55 13.59 -1.94
C PHE A 58 -6.09 13.21 -0.53
N MET A 59 -5.86 11.93 -0.29
CA MET A 59 -5.43 11.40 0.99
C MET A 59 -3.91 11.59 1.17
N GLY A 60 -3.52 12.19 2.29
CA GLY A 60 -2.12 12.36 2.65
C GLY A 60 -1.54 11.21 3.47
N LEU A 61 -0.21 11.24 3.65
CA LEU A 61 0.50 10.24 4.46
C LEU A 61 -0.06 10.13 5.89
N THR A 62 -0.38 11.23 6.53
CA THR A 62 -0.91 11.24 7.90
C THR A 62 -2.26 10.55 7.97
N ASP A 63 -3.12 10.77 6.98
CA ASP A 63 -4.46 10.19 6.95
C ASP A 63 -4.39 8.67 6.86
N ILE A 64 -3.60 8.12 5.93
CA ILE A 64 -3.47 6.67 5.78
C ILE A 64 -2.74 6.04 6.97
N ALA A 65 -1.78 6.73 7.59
CA ALA A 65 -1.10 6.27 8.79
C ALA A 65 -2.06 6.16 9.99
N ASP A 66 -2.90 7.17 10.21
CA ASP A 66 -3.92 7.16 11.27
C ASP A 66 -4.94 6.03 11.05
N HIS A 67 -5.40 5.81 9.82
CA HIS A 67 -6.28 4.70 9.48
C HIS A 67 -5.60 3.35 9.71
N THR A 68 -4.34 3.21 9.29
CA THR A 68 -3.56 1.99 9.50
C THR A 68 -3.43 1.65 10.98
N ALA A 69 -3.11 2.64 11.83
CA ALA A 69 -2.99 2.44 13.27
C ALA A 69 -4.30 1.96 13.90
N ARG A 70 -5.44 2.59 13.55
CA ARG A 70 -6.77 2.18 14.03
C ARG A 70 -7.18 0.79 13.56
N ILE A 71 -6.83 0.42 12.33
CA ILE A 71 -7.05 -0.92 11.80
C ILE A 71 -6.16 -1.92 12.53
N ARG A 72 -4.88 -1.58 12.76
CA ARG A 72 -3.95 -2.44 13.50
C ARG A 72 -4.41 -2.73 14.91
N ASP A 73 -4.97 -1.74 15.61
CA ASP A 73 -5.53 -1.92 16.95
C ASP A 73 -6.74 -2.88 16.98
N ALA A 74 -7.43 -3.03 15.86
CA ALA A 74 -8.64 -3.83 15.76
C ALA A 74 -8.41 -5.29 15.34
N VAL A 75 -7.27 -5.61 14.68
CA VAL A 75 -7.03 -6.94 14.09
C VAL A 75 -5.58 -7.40 14.29
N GLU A 76 -5.38 -8.73 14.30
CA GLU A 76 -4.07 -9.38 14.48
C GLU A 76 -3.50 -9.99 13.17
N VAL A 77 -4.25 -9.87 12.06
CA VAL A 77 -3.79 -10.38 10.75
C VAL A 77 -2.86 -9.40 10.04
N PRO A 78 -1.98 -9.85 9.14
CA PRO A 78 -1.10 -8.99 8.36
C PRO A 78 -1.82 -7.87 7.61
N LEU A 79 -1.22 -6.67 7.59
CA LEU A 79 -1.71 -5.50 6.88
C LEU A 79 -0.78 -5.12 5.72
N ILE A 80 -1.32 -5.12 4.50
CA ILE A 80 -0.71 -4.51 3.31
C ILE A 80 -1.31 -3.11 3.17
N VAL A 81 -0.49 -2.08 3.18
CA VAL A 81 -0.95 -0.68 3.16
C VAL A 81 -0.66 -0.04 1.81
N ASP A 82 -1.69 0.57 1.23
CA ASP A 82 -1.56 1.42 0.04
C ASP A 82 -0.77 2.68 0.39
N ALA A 83 0.42 2.82 -0.19
CA ALA A 83 1.29 3.96 0.00
C ALA A 83 1.35 4.86 -1.25
N ASP A 84 0.36 4.73 -2.15
CA ASP A 84 0.28 5.50 -3.38
C ASP A 84 1.64 5.55 -4.11
N THR A 85 2.10 6.73 -4.49
CA THR A 85 3.41 6.94 -5.13
C THR A 85 4.56 7.20 -4.14
N GLY A 86 4.35 6.97 -2.84
CA GLY A 86 5.32 7.27 -1.78
C GLY A 86 5.27 8.69 -1.25
N PHE A 87 4.21 9.46 -1.58
CA PHE A 87 3.93 10.82 -1.12
C PHE A 87 5.02 11.85 -1.48
N GLY A 88 5.71 11.64 -2.60
CA GLY A 88 6.72 12.54 -3.14
C GLY A 88 7.91 11.81 -3.77
N ASN A 89 9.12 12.36 -3.64
CA ASN A 89 10.34 11.77 -4.16
C ASN A 89 10.90 10.64 -3.25
N ALA A 90 12.09 10.12 -3.54
CA ALA A 90 12.72 9.05 -2.75
C ALA A 90 12.90 9.41 -1.26
N LEU A 91 13.18 10.67 -0.93
CA LEU A 91 13.31 11.12 0.46
C LEU A 91 11.96 11.11 1.19
N ASN A 92 10.90 11.54 0.51
CA ASN A 92 9.53 11.45 1.05
C ASN A 92 9.11 10.00 1.23
N THR A 93 9.44 9.13 0.27
CA THR A 93 9.19 7.68 0.36
C THR A 93 9.87 7.06 1.57
N TYR A 94 11.14 7.42 1.84
CA TYR A 94 11.85 6.99 3.05
C TYR A 94 11.06 7.36 4.31
N HIS A 95 10.60 8.60 4.41
CA HIS A 95 9.82 9.06 5.55
C HIS A 95 8.46 8.35 5.66
N ALA A 96 7.77 8.16 4.52
CA ALA A 96 6.48 7.47 4.44
C ALA A 96 6.57 6.03 4.97
N VAL A 97 7.57 5.28 4.53
CA VAL A 97 7.83 3.91 5.01
C VAL A 97 7.97 3.87 6.53
N ARG A 98 8.77 4.76 7.09
CA ARG A 98 8.99 4.85 8.55
C ARG A 98 7.71 5.16 9.31
N THR A 99 6.87 6.01 8.72
CA THR A 99 5.59 6.42 9.32
C THR A 99 4.58 5.28 9.27
N LEU A 100 4.41 4.63 8.12
CA LEU A 100 3.47 3.52 7.97
C LEU A 100 3.89 2.27 8.74
N GLU A 101 5.19 1.98 8.81
CA GLU A 101 5.69 0.88 9.64
C GLU A 101 5.39 1.10 11.12
N ARG A 102 5.56 2.33 11.64
CA ARG A 102 5.17 2.67 13.03
C ARG A 102 3.66 2.59 13.26
N ALA A 103 2.88 2.87 12.23
CA ALA A 103 1.42 2.74 12.26
C ALA A 103 0.95 1.27 12.23
N GLY A 104 1.85 0.30 12.03
CA GLY A 104 1.56 -1.12 12.10
C GLY A 104 1.40 -1.81 10.75
N ALA A 105 1.90 -1.21 9.67
CA ALA A 105 1.99 -1.88 8.36
C ALA A 105 2.97 -3.06 8.42
N ASP A 106 2.59 -4.18 7.79
CA ASP A 106 3.45 -5.34 7.58
C ASP A 106 4.05 -5.36 6.17
N CYS A 107 3.36 -4.74 5.23
CA CYS A 107 3.81 -4.47 3.87
C CYS A 107 3.30 -3.10 3.44
N ILE A 108 4.07 -2.40 2.61
CA ILE A 108 3.59 -1.23 1.87
C ILE A 108 3.59 -1.53 0.38
N GLN A 109 2.58 -1.03 -0.33
CA GLN A 109 2.54 -1.04 -1.79
C GLN A 109 2.87 0.35 -2.32
N LEU A 110 3.88 0.43 -3.21
CA LEU A 110 4.30 1.65 -3.90
C LEU A 110 4.05 1.50 -5.40
N GLU A 111 3.47 2.50 -6.03
CA GLU A 111 3.23 2.52 -7.46
C GLU A 111 4.03 3.60 -8.18
N ASP A 112 4.27 3.39 -9.49
CA ASP A 112 5.10 4.23 -10.35
C ASP A 112 4.33 5.35 -11.06
N GLN A 113 3.09 5.66 -10.65
CA GLN A 113 2.36 6.75 -11.26
C GLN A 113 3.00 8.12 -10.98
N VAL A 114 2.83 9.04 -11.93
CA VAL A 114 3.12 10.48 -11.71
C VAL A 114 2.13 11.02 -10.68
N SER A 115 2.64 11.73 -9.66
CA SER A 115 1.78 12.38 -8.66
C SER A 115 1.26 13.74 -9.18
N PRO A 116 -0.02 14.08 -8.94
CA PRO A 116 -1.04 13.31 -8.22
C PRO A 116 -1.54 12.10 -9.03
N LYS A 117 -1.55 10.94 -8.40
CA LYS A 117 -1.96 9.68 -9.04
C LYS A 117 -3.47 9.66 -9.34
N ARG A 118 -3.88 8.72 -10.19
CA ARG A 118 -5.29 8.43 -10.47
C ARG A 118 -5.61 6.99 -10.12
N CYS A 119 -6.86 6.73 -9.80
CA CYS A 119 -7.31 5.34 -9.61
C CYS A 119 -6.89 4.47 -10.81
N GLY A 120 -6.39 3.27 -10.52
CA GLY A 120 -5.91 2.33 -11.54
C GLY A 120 -6.94 2.00 -12.63
N HIS A 121 -8.24 2.19 -12.36
CA HIS A 121 -9.33 1.99 -13.32
C HIS A 121 -9.58 3.19 -14.24
N PHE A 122 -8.99 4.34 -14.00
CA PHE A 122 -9.20 5.55 -14.80
C PHE A 122 -8.21 5.63 -15.96
N ASN A 123 -8.65 6.28 -17.04
CA ASN A 123 -7.81 6.62 -18.18
C ASN A 123 -6.93 7.84 -17.87
N GLY A 124 -5.87 8.02 -18.67
CA GLY A 124 -4.98 9.17 -18.57
C GLY A 124 -3.99 9.10 -17.41
N LYS A 125 -3.63 7.89 -16.97
CA LYS A 125 -2.49 7.66 -16.09
C LYS A 125 -1.18 8.01 -16.82
N ALA A 126 -0.20 8.44 -16.07
CA ALA A 126 1.18 8.58 -16.51
C ALA A 126 2.10 7.92 -15.46
N VAL A 127 3.21 7.38 -15.91
CA VAL A 127 4.21 6.76 -15.03
C VAL A 127 5.50 7.56 -15.05
N ILE A 128 6.23 7.52 -13.94
CA ILE A 128 7.57 8.10 -13.81
C ILE A 128 8.60 7.22 -14.52
N GLU A 129 9.79 7.76 -14.78
CA GLU A 129 10.90 6.98 -15.31
C GLU A 129 11.27 5.80 -14.37
N ALA A 130 11.57 4.64 -14.95
CA ALA A 130 11.92 3.44 -14.18
C ALA A 130 13.08 3.69 -13.20
N SER A 131 14.06 4.51 -13.58
CA SER A 131 15.19 4.88 -12.72
C SER A 131 14.77 5.65 -11.47
N GLU A 132 13.72 6.49 -11.58
CA GLU A 132 13.15 7.21 -10.45
C GLU A 132 12.44 6.23 -9.51
N MET A 133 11.61 5.32 -10.05
CA MET A 133 10.93 4.30 -9.24
C MET A 133 11.92 3.37 -8.53
N VAL A 134 13.00 2.97 -9.19
CA VAL A 134 14.11 2.23 -8.56
C VAL A 134 14.69 3.00 -7.38
N GLY A 135 14.88 4.31 -7.52
CA GLY A 135 15.31 5.19 -6.43
C GLY A 135 14.35 5.19 -5.24
N LYS A 136 13.04 5.28 -5.49
CA LYS A 136 12.01 5.22 -4.45
C LYS A 136 11.98 3.85 -3.74
N ILE A 137 12.07 2.75 -4.50
CA ILE A 137 12.10 1.40 -3.92
C ILE A 137 13.35 1.18 -3.06
N ARG A 138 14.53 1.65 -3.52
CA ARG A 138 15.75 1.61 -2.70
C ARG A 138 15.57 2.37 -1.40
N ALA A 139 15.05 3.59 -1.46
CA ALA A 139 14.76 4.38 -0.27
C ALA A 139 13.77 3.67 0.68
N ALA A 140 12.75 3.00 0.13
CA ALA A 140 11.80 2.21 0.92
C ALA A 140 12.49 1.02 1.60
N VAL A 141 13.34 0.30 0.89
CA VAL A 141 14.10 -0.83 1.44
C VAL A 141 15.08 -0.37 2.53
N ASP A 142 15.75 0.76 2.34
CA ASP A 142 16.70 1.32 3.32
C ASP A 142 15.99 1.86 4.57
N ALA A 143 14.77 2.39 4.40
CA ALA A 143 13.98 2.95 5.50
C ALA A 143 13.40 1.90 6.43
N ARG A 144 13.03 0.73 5.89
CA ARG A 144 12.32 -0.32 6.64
C ARG A 144 13.11 -0.82 7.84
N ARG A 145 12.37 -1.20 8.89
CA ARG A 145 12.89 -1.90 10.05
C ARG A 145 12.11 -3.21 10.24
N ASP A 146 12.57 -4.06 11.13
CA ASP A 146 11.84 -5.22 11.62
C ASP A 146 11.20 -6.13 10.56
N GLY A 147 11.74 -6.14 9.32
CA GLY A 147 11.29 -7.05 8.27
C GLY A 147 10.03 -6.60 7.51
N LEU A 148 9.66 -5.31 7.53
CA LEU A 148 8.60 -4.76 6.68
C LEU A 148 8.83 -5.18 5.21
N LEU A 149 7.76 -5.62 4.54
CA LEU A 149 7.80 -5.96 3.12
C LEU A 149 7.52 -4.71 2.25
N VAL A 150 8.13 -4.68 1.07
CA VAL A 150 7.87 -3.64 0.06
C VAL A 150 7.34 -4.33 -1.19
N MET A 151 6.14 -3.95 -1.60
CA MET A 151 5.48 -4.42 -2.82
C MET A 151 5.57 -3.30 -3.86
N ALA A 152 6.26 -3.56 -4.97
CA ALA A 152 6.28 -2.66 -6.10
C ALA A 152 5.10 -2.97 -7.04
N ARG A 153 4.37 -1.93 -7.43
CA ARG A 153 3.31 -1.97 -8.44
C ARG A 153 3.73 -1.11 -9.63
N THR A 154 3.43 -1.58 -10.84
CA THR A 154 3.58 -0.76 -12.04
C THR A 154 2.26 -0.61 -12.76
N ASP A 155 1.99 0.59 -13.25
CA ASP A 155 0.90 0.91 -14.19
C ASP A 155 1.44 1.08 -15.63
N ALA A 156 2.73 0.80 -15.89
CA ALA A 156 3.37 0.94 -17.20
C ALA A 156 2.69 0.11 -18.31
N ALA A 157 2.15 -1.07 -17.96
CA ALA A 157 1.43 -1.90 -18.92
C ALA A 157 0.23 -1.15 -19.55
N ALA A 158 -0.48 -0.33 -18.77
CA ALA A 158 -1.62 0.46 -19.27
C ALA A 158 -1.20 1.74 -20.03
N VAL A 159 0.04 2.23 -19.82
CA VAL A 159 0.53 3.48 -20.41
C VAL A 159 1.39 3.22 -21.65
N HIS A 160 2.30 2.24 -21.58
CA HIS A 160 3.34 1.96 -22.58
C HIS A 160 3.22 0.58 -23.24
N GLY A 161 2.26 -0.25 -22.79
CA GLY A 161 2.11 -1.62 -23.22
C GLY A 161 2.85 -2.63 -22.33
N PHE A 162 2.51 -3.90 -22.52
CA PHE A 162 2.99 -5.00 -21.66
C PHE A 162 4.50 -5.20 -21.71
N ASP A 163 5.14 -4.99 -22.87
CA ASP A 163 6.58 -5.20 -23.05
C ASP A 163 7.42 -4.16 -22.30
N ALA A 164 6.82 -3.04 -21.89
CA ALA A 164 7.50 -1.98 -21.12
C ALA A 164 7.31 -2.12 -19.60
N ALA A 165 6.44 -3.02 -19.17
CA ALA A 165 6.13 -3.26 -17.76
C ALA A 165 6.89 -4.47 -17.22
#